data_3ba9d9365879d593eab2e5e851414e2f
#
_entry.id   3ba9d9365879d593eab2e5e851414e2f
#
_cell.length_a   1.000
_cell.length_b   1.000
_cell.length_c   1.000
_cell.angle_alpha   90.00
_cell.angle_beta   90.00
_cell.angle_gamma   90.00
#
_symmetry.space_group_name_H-M   'P 1'
#
loop_
_entity.id
_entity.type
_entity.pdbx_description
1 polymer ?
#
loop_
_entity_poly.entity_id
_entity_poly.type
_entity_poly.pdbx_seq_one_letter_code
_entity_poly.pdbx_strand_id
1 'polypeptide(L)'
;MPGLTFMVTVMIVTIRIPKINLMPPEPITPSMLYKLLSWMSPGFPIGAYAYSHGIEFAVESGQVTDEKTLRDWIEGILMYGTGRTDTIFLASAWRAVCDGDEALLKTTVELAAAYRGTGELALENEAQGVAFIYAVSAAWPELELERWTLLLTQSEITVSYPVAVAVATGSSGI
;
A
#
# COMPACT_ATOMS: atom_id res chain seq x y z
N MET A 1 46.18 -19.71 -18.65
CA MET A 1 45.33 -18.60 -18.21
C MET A 1 44.35 -19.17 -17.20
N PRO A 2 44.41 -18.80 -15.91
CA PRO A 2 43.48 -19.32 -14.92
C PRO A 2 42.19 -18.48 -14.93
N GLY A 3 41.05 -19.18 -15.00
CA GLY A 3 39.73 -18.57 -15.03
C GLY A 3 39.35 -17.90 -13.70
N LEU A 4 38.90 -16.67 -13.78
CA LEU A 4 38.33 -15.92 -12.65
C LEU A 4 36.92 -16.44 -12.37
N THR A 5 36.75 -17.18 -11.29
CA THR A 5 35.45 -17.57 -10.77
C THR A 5 34.90 -16.43 -9.90
N PHE A 6 33.94 -15.68 -10.41
CA PHE A 6 33.20 -14.70 -9.60
C PHE A 6 32.27 -15.43 -8.64
N MET A 7 32.62 -15.43 -7.34
CA MET A 7 31.67 -15.80 -6.28
C MET A 7 30.70 -14.63 -6.04
N VAL A 8 29.46 -14.77 -6.48
CA VAL A 8 28.38 -13.88 -6.09
C VAL A 8 27.91 -14.32 -4.70
N THR A 9 28.30 -13.58 -3.68
CA THR A 9 27.79 -13.79 -2.32
C THR A 9 26.40 -13.17 -2.24
N VAL A 10 25.36 -14.00 -2.27
CA VAL A 10 23.98 -13.58 -2.00
C VAL A 10 23.84 -13.35 -0.50
N MET A 11 23.75 -12.09 -0.10
CA MET A 11 23.49 -11.72 1.29
C MET A 11 22.00 -11.91 1.57
N ILE A 12 21.62 -13.04 2.19
CA ILE A 12 20.26 -13.28 2.63
C ILE A 12 20.04 -12.45 3.90
N VAL A 13 19.38 -11.31 3.77
CA VAL A 13 18.90 -10.53 4.90
C VAL A 13 17.70 -11.25 5.49
N THR A 14 17.92 -11.96 6.59
CA THR A 14 16.82 -12.58 7.36
C THR A 14 16.12 -11.49 8.17
N ILE A 15 15.01 -10.98 7.65
CA ILE A 15 14.15 -10.06 8.41
C ILE A 15 13.49 -10.89 9.53
N ARG A 16 13.99 -10.73 10.74
CA ARG A 16 13.35 -11.30 11.93
C ARG A 16 12.11 -10.45 12.23
N ILE A 17 10.93 -10.93 11.84
CA ILE A 17 9.66 -10.33 12.25
C ILE A 17 9.55 -10.52 13.77
N PRO A 18 9.55 -9.45 14.59
CA PRO A 18 9.33 -9.58 16.02
C PRO A 18 7.96 -10.22 16.27
N LYS A 19 7.87 -11.09 17.30
CA LYS A 19 6.58 -11.63 17.72
C LYS A 19 5.68 -10.47 18.12
N ILE A 20 4.68 -10.19 17.28
CA ILE A 20 3.68 -9.17 17.55
C ILE A 20 2.82 -9.73 18.67
N ASN A 21 2.86 -9.09 19.81
CA ASN A 21 1.93 -9.34 20.90
C ASN A 21 0.60 -8.66 20.49
N LEU A 22 -0.19 -9.38 19.67
CA LEU A 22 -1.49 -8.90 19.26
C LEU A 22 -2.37 -8.87 20.51
N MET A 23 -2.55 -7.71 21.10
CA MET A 23 -3.74 -7.46 21.91
C MET A 23 -4.94 -7.79 21.01
N PRO A 24 -6.00 -8.44 21.55
CA PRO A 24 -7.19 -8.65 20.74
C PRO A 24 -7.62 -7.28 20.17
N PRO A 25 -7.87 -7.20 18.85
CA PRO A 25 -8.23 -5.93 18.26
C PRO A 25 -9.51 -5.43 18.95
N GLU A 26 -9.50 -4.16 19.33
CA GLU A 26 -10.73 -3.49 19.78
C GLU A 26 -11.82 -3.69 18.72
N PRO A 27 -13.05 -3.95 19.11
CA PRO A 27 -14.11 -4.21 18.16
C PRO A 27 -14.32 -2.98 17.27
N ILE A 28 -14.37 -3.21 15.95
CA ILE A 28 -14.64 -2.16 14.96
C ILE A 28 -15.99 -1.50 15.30
N THR A 29 -15.97 -0.20 15.57
CA THR A 29 -17.18 0.56 15.80
C THR A 29 -17.97 0.80 14.50
N PRO A 30 -19.28 1.10 14.55
CA PRO A 30 -20.04 1.46 13.35
C PRO A 30 -19.44 2.66 12.60
N SER A 31 -18.85 3.63 13.30
CA SER A 31 -18.18 4.79 12.70
C SER A 31 -16.93 4.39 11.94
N MET A 32 -16.08 3.54 12.50
CA MET A 32 -14.90 2.99 11.84
C MET A 32 -15.27 2.18 10.60
N LEU A 33 -16.29 1.33 10.72
CA LEU A 33 -16.78 0.56 9.58
C LEU A 33 -17.31 1.47 8.46
N TYR A 34 -18.05 2.52 8.79
CA TYR A 34 -18.55 3.50 7.83
C TYR A 34 -17.38 4.19 7.08
N LYS A 35 -16.35 4.64 7.80
CA LYS A 35 -15.15 5.23 7.19
C LYS A 35 -14.49 4.24 6.22
N LEU A 36 -14.22 3.01 6.70
CA LEU A 36 -13.56 1.99 5.90
C LEU A 36 -14.34 1.66 4.62
N LEU A 37 -15.65 1.45 4.72
CA LEU A 37 -16.51 1.19 3.56
C LEU A 37 -16.57 2.38 2.59
N SER A 38 -16.55 3.61 3.11
CA SER A 38 -16.51 4.82 2.28
C SER A 38 -15.18 4.94 1.54
N TRP A 39 -14.06 4.76 2.24
CA TRP A 39 -12.71 4.89 1.67
C TRP A 39 -12.37 3.81 0.66
N MET A 40 -12.88 2.57 0.87
CA MET A 40 -12.66 1.44 -0.03
C MET A 40 -13.76 1.33 -1.10
N SER A 41 -14.69 2.27 -1.16
CA SER A 41 -15.72 2.30 -2.20
C SER A 41 -15.11 2.58 -3.57
N PRO A 42 -15.58 1.91 -4.63
CA PRO A 42 -15.20 2.24 -6.01
C PRO A 42 -15.50 3.69 -6.43
N GLY A 43 -16.43 4.34 -5.74
CA GLY A 43 -16.78 5.75 -5.94
C GLY A 43 -15.92 6.75 -5.18
N PHE A 44 -14.94 6.30 -4.36
CA PHE A 44 -14.04 7.20 -3.66
C PHE A 44 -13.13 7.94 -4.66
N PRO A 45 -12.93 9.27 -4.57
CA PRO A 45 -12.37 10.08 -5.64
C PRO A 45 -10.83 10.00 -5.73
N ILE A 46 -10.28 8.81 -5.94
CA ILE A 46 -8.84 8.58 -6.10
C ILE A 46 -8.38 8.34 -7.54
N GLY A 47 -9.32 8.30 -8.49
CA GLY A 47 -9.00 8.05 -9.90
C GLY A 47 -8.70 6.58 -10.24
N ALA A 48 -8.92 5.62 -9.32
CA ALA A 48 -8.60 4.21 -9.52
C ALA A 48 -9.41 3.53 -10.64
N TYR A 49 -10.54 4.09 -11.03
CA TYR A 49 -11.41 3.53 -12.07
C TYR A 49 -10.73 3.39 -13.45
N ALA A 50 -9.69 4.18 -13.71
CA ALA A 50 -8.95 4.14 -14.98
C ALA A 50 -7.96 2.97 -15.09
N TYR A 51 -7.75 2.21 -14.03
CA TYR A 51 -6.69 1.19 -13.95
C TYR A 51 -7.27 -0.20 -13.74
N SER A 52 -7.04 -1.07 -14.73
CA SER A 52 -7.56 -2.45 -14.73
C SER A 52 -6.57 -3.50 -14.24
N HIS A 53 -5.36 -3.11 -13.81
CA HIS A 53 -4.27 -4.04 -13.45
C HIS A 53 -4.01 -5.12 -14.51
N GLY A 54 -4.14 -4.76 -15.79
CA GLY A 54 -3.91 -5.64 -16.92
C GLY A 54 -5.06 -6.60 -17.24
N ILE A 55 -6.19 -6.55 -16.52
CA ILE A 55 -7.34 -7.44 -16.75
C ILE A 55 -7.92 -7.22 -18.16
N GLU A 56 -8.05 -5.98 -18.63
CA GLU A 56 -8.54 -5.68 -19.97
C GLU A 56 -7.68 -6.35 -21.04
N PHE A 57 -6.37 -6.19 -20.96
CA PHE A 57 -5.43 -6.85 -21.86
C PHE A 57 -5.53 -8.38 -21.77
N ALA A 58 -5.68 -8.93 -20.57
CA ALA A 58 -5.80 -10.38 -20.37
C ALA A 58 -7.10 -10.93 -21.01
N VAL A 59 -8.19 -10.17 -20.96
CA VAL A 59 -9.44 -10.51 -21.65
C VAL A 59 -9.27 -10.43 -23.18
N GLU A 60 -8.73 -9.33 -23.69
CA GLU A 60 -8.51 -9.14 -25.14
C GLU A 60 -7.56 -10.18 -25.73
N SER A 61 -6.51 -10.56 -25.01
CA SER A 61 -5.55 -11.58 -25.42
C SER A 61 -6.02 -13.03 -25.23
N GLY A 62 -7.22 -13.23 -24.68
CA GLY A 62 -7.80 -14.56 -24.42
C GLY A 62 -7.17 -15.33 -23.26
N GLN A 63 -6.43 -14.65 -22.37
CA GLN A 63 -5.88 -15.25 -21.15
C GLN A 63 -6.95 -15.35 -20.05
N VAL A 64 -7.91 -14.43 -20.05
CA VAL A 64 -9.09 -14.44 -19.18
C VAL A 64 -10.32 -14.63 -20.04
N THR A 65 -10.97 -15.80 -19.93
CA THR A 65 -12.11 -16.20 -20.74
C THR A 65 -13.32 -16.65 -19.93
N ASP A 66 -13.13 -16.92 -18.64
CA ASP A 66 -14.16 -17.43 -17.74
C ASP A 66 -13.86 -17.06 -16.27
N GLU A 67 -14.75 -17.46 -15.35
CA GLU A 67 -14.61 -17.21 -13.92
C GLU A 67 -13.31 -17.80 -13.36
N LYS A 68 -12.92 -19.00 -13.81
CA LYS A 68 -11.73 -19.67 -13.28
C LYS A 68 -10.47 -18.90 -13.67
N THR A 69 -10.30 -18.55 -14.92
CA THR A 69 -9.14 -17.81 -15.43
C THR A 69 -9.08 -16.39 -14.85
N LEU A 70 -10.22 -15.73 -14.60
CA LEU A 70 -10.28 -14.47 -13.91
C LEU A 70 -9.83 -14.60 -12.45
N ARG A 71 -10.26 -15.65 -11.76
CA ARG A 71 -9.84 -15.94 -10.37
C ARG A 71 -8.33 -16.15 -10.29
N ASP A 72 -7.80 -17.00 -11.19
CA ASP A 72 -6.36 -17.30 -11.26
C ASP A 72 -5.55 -16.01 -11.53
N TRP A 73 -6.05 -15.10 -12.38
CA TRP A 73 -5.43 -13.80 -12.65
C TRP A 73 -5.40 -12.91 -11.42
N ILE A 74 -6.54 -12.75 -10.73
CA ILE A 74 -6.65 -11.95 -9.49
C ILE A 74 -5.76 -12.54 -8.39
N GLU A 75 -5.75 -13.86 -8.22
CA GLU A 75 -4.87 -14.55 -7.27
C GLU A 75 -3.39 -14.27 -7.57
N GLY A 76 -3.01 -14.27 -8.85
CA GLY A 76 -1.67 -13.90 -9.30
C GLY A 76 -1.27 -12.49 -8.86
N ILE A 77 -2.15 -11.50 -9.04
CA ILE A 77 -1.93 -10.12 -8.60
C ILE A 77 -1.79 -10.04 -7.06
N LEU A 78 -2.66 -10.73 -6.33
CA LEU A 78 -2.69 -10.67 -4.88
C LEU A 78 -1.50 -11.39 -4.22
N MET A 79 -1.11 -12.55 -4.76
CA MET A 79 -0.10 -13.40 -4.12
C MET A 79 1.32 -13.13 -4.59
N TYR A 80 1.50 -12.70 -5.84
CA TYR A 80 2.82 -12.59 -6.49
C TYR A 80 3.08 -11.20 -7.09
N GLY A 81 2.05 -10.38 -7.26
CA GLY A 81 2.11 -9.05 -7.86
C GLY A 81 2.07 -7.90 -6.86
N THR A 82 1.54 -6.77 -7.32
CA THR A 82 1.41 -5.51 -6.56
C THR A 82 0.56 -5.67 -5.31
N GLY A 83 -0.48 -6.50 -5.33
CA GLY A 83 -1.33 -6.72 -4.16
C GLY A 83 -0.56 -7.20 -2.93
N ARG A 84 0.42 -8.10 -3.12
CA ARG A 84 1.29 -8.56 -2.03
C ARG A 84 2.18 -7.45 -1.50
N THR A 85 2.86 -6.73 -2.37
CA THR A 85 3.80 -5.68 -1.97
C THR A 85 3.09 -4.52 -1.30
N ASP A 86 1.94 -4.12 -1.82
CA ASP A 86 1.10 -3.06 -1.27
C ASP A 86 0.58 -3.42 0.13
N THR A 87 0.18 -4.68 0.34
CA THR A 87 -0.23 -5.16 1.67
C THR A 87 0.93 -5.10 2.68
N ILE A 88 2.15 -5.41 2.27
CA ILE A 88 3.33 -5.33 3.13
C ILE A 88 3.59 -3.88 3.55
N PHE A 89 3.58 -2.94 2.59
CA PHE A 89 3.80 -1.52 2.88
C PHE A 89 2.66 -0.91 3.70
N LEU A 90 1.41 -1.27 3.41
CA LEU A 90 0.26 -0.89 4.21
C LEU A 90 0.44 -1.34 5.66
N ALA A 91 0.72 -2.62 5.89
CA ALA A 91 0.88 -3.16 7.23
C ALA A 91 2.07 -2.55 7.99
N SER A 92 3.17 -2.23 7.30
CA SER A 92 4.33 -1.57 7.91
C SER A 92 4.02 -0.13 8.31
N ALA A 93 3.41 0.65 7.41
CA ALA A 93 3.03 2.03 7.67
C ALA A 93 1.95 2.14 8.75
N TRP A 94 0.96 1.23 8.74
CA TRP A 94 -0.08 1.17 9.76
C TRP A 94 0.50 0.95 11.16
N ARG A 95 1.43 0.00 11.30
CA ARG A 95 2.14 -0.23 12.58
C ARG A 95 2.91 1.01 13.01
N ALA A 96 3.64 1.63 12.08
CA ALA A 96 4.38 2.85 12.36
C ALA A 96 3.49 3.96 12.95
N VAL A 97 2.30 4.15 12.36
CA VAL A 97 1.32 5.13 12.85
C VAL A 97 0.78 4.75 14.23
N CYS A 98 0.37 3.49 14.42
CA CYS A 98 -0.17 3.01 15.70
C CYS A 98 0.87 3.09 16.85
N ASP A 99 2.13 2.80 16.54
CA ASP A 99 3.23 2.82 17.52
C ASP A 99 3.87 4.21 17.69
N GLY A 100 3.48 5.20 16.87
CA GLY A 100 4.08 6.55 16.88
C GLY A 100 5.51 6.57 16.33
N ASP A 101 5.91 5.57 15.53
CA ASP A 101 7.26 5.42 14.98
C ASP A 101 7.43 6.18 13.65
N GLU A 102 7.83 7.44 13.75
CA GLU A 102 8.08 8.31 12.59
C GLU A 102 9.22 7.80 11.70
N ALA A 103 10.24 7.18 12.28
CA ALA A 103 11.38 6.65 11.54
C ALA A 103 10.99 5.45 10.68
N LEU A 104 10.18 4.54 11.23
CA LEU A 104 9.64 3.41 10.50
C LEU A 104 8.71 3.89 9.37
N LEU A 105 7.85 4.89 9.62
CA LEU A 105 6.97 5.42 8.58
C LEU A 105 7.79 6.01 7.44
N LYS A 106 8.80 6.84 7.73
CA LYS A 106 9.67 7.43 6.72
C LYS A 106 10.36 6.37 5.87
N THR A 107 10.98 5.36 6.51
CA THR A 107 11.61 4.24 5.82
C THR A 107 10.62 3.48 4.94
N THR A 108 9.39 3.29 5.42
CA THR A 108 8.34 2.59 4.66
C THR A 108 7.91 3.39 3.43
N VAL A 109 7.77 4.72 3.53
CA VAL A 109 7.48 5.62 2.40
C VAL A 109 8.57 5.52 1.33
N GLU A 110 9.83 5.64 1.74
CA GLU A 110 11.00 5.55 0.84
C GLU A 110 11.05 4.20 0.11
N LEU A 111 10.87 3.10 0.83
CA LEU A 111 10.85 1.77 0.24
C LEU A 111 9.65 1.56 -0.69
N ALA A 112 8.46 2.02 -0.31
CA ALA A 112 7.27 1.90 -1.13
C ALA A 112 7.40 2.67 -2.45
N ALA A 113 8.01 3.85 -2.45
CA ALA A 113 8.31 4.62 -3.65
C ALA A 113 9.35 3.92 -4.54
N ALA A 114 10.42 3.38 -3.94
CA ALA A 114 11.49 2.70 -4.69
C ALA A 114 11.08 1.34 -5.26
N TYR A 115 10.09 0.67 -4.67
CA TYR A 115 9.69 -0.70 -5.02
C TYR A 115 8.62 -0.76 -6.12
N ARG A 116 8.68 0.15 -7.11
CA ARG A 116 7.75 0.18 -8.25
C ARG A 116 8.44 -0.35 -9.50
N GLY A 117 7.81 -1.33 -10.13
CA GLY A 117 8.41 -2.03 -11.28
C GLY A 117 8.50 -1.18 -12.55
N THR A 118 7.64 -0.19 -12.70
CA THR A 118 7.62 0.74 -13.84
C THR A 118 7.27 2.16 -13.41
N GLY A 119 7.67 3.14 -14.23
CA GLY A 119 7.32 4.55 -13.99
C GLY A 119 5.81 4.82 -14.02
N GLU A 120 5.06 4.08 -14.83
CA GLU A 120 3.60 4.17 -14.90
C GLU A 120 2.93 3.72 -13.60
N LEU A 121 3.34 2.58 -13.05
CA LEU A 121 2.86 2.10 -11.76
C LEU A 121 3.24 3.04 -10.60
N ALA A 122 4.40 3.70 -10.70
CA ALA A 122 4.80 4.71 -9.72
C ALA A 122 3.85 5.91 -9.77
N LEU A 123 3.66 6.50 -10.96
CA LEU A 123 2.77 7.65 -11.16
C LEU A 123 1.33 7.37 -10.74
N GLU A 124 0.79 6.20 -11.12
CA GLU A 124 -0.54 5.76 -10.69
C GLU A 124 -0.67 5.75 -9.17
N ASN A 125 0.25 5.06 -8.51
CA ASN A 125 0.21 4.84 -7.07
C ASN A 125 0.37 6.15 -6.28
N GLU A 126 1.23 7.06 -6.76
CA GLU A 126 1.42 8.39 -6.20
C GLU A 126 0.16 9.26 -6.38
N ALA A 127 -0.39 9.30 -7.59
CA ALA A 127 -1.61 10.07 -7.88
C ALA A 127 -2.78 9.62 -6.99
N GLN A 128 -2.97 8.31 -6.85
CA GLN A 128 -4.00 7.74 -5.98
C GLN A 128 -3.73 8.03 -4.50
N GLY A 129 -2.48 7.94 -4.04
CA GLY A 129 -2.10 8.23 -2.66
C GLY A 129 -2.36 9.69 -2.27
N VAL A 130 -1.96 10.63 -3.12
CA VAL A 130 -2.21 12.07 -2.92
C VAL A 130 -3.70 12.38 -2.92
N ALA A 131 -4.45 11.85 -3.91
CA ALA A 131 -5.89 12.06 -3.99
C ALA A 131 -6.63 11.50 -2.79
N PHE A 132 -6.19 10.32 -2.29
CA PHE A 132 -6.77 9.67 -1.12
C PHE A 132 -6.58 10.51 0.15
N ILE A 133 -5.35 10.90 0.47
CA ILE A 133 -5.06 11.75 1.65
C ILE A 133 -5.83 13.05 1.59
N TYR A 134 -5.86 13.70 0.42
CA TYR A 134 -6.61 14.95 0.24
C TYR A 134 -8.11 14.76 0.52
N ALA A 135 -8.73 13.74 -0.07
CA ALA A 135 -10.16 13.46 0.10
C ALA A 135 -10.51 13.09 1.55
N VAL A 136 -9.69 12.26 2.20
CA VAL A 136 -9.90 11.86 3.59
C VAL A 136 -9.74 13.06 4.52
N SER A 137 -8.66 13.83 4.39
CA SER A 137 -8.42 15.02 5.23
C SER A 137 -9.51 16.08 5.09
N ALA A 138 -10.07 16.25 3.90
CA ALA A 138 -11.17 17.19 3.66
C ALA A 138 -12.51 16.73 4.27
N ALA A 139 -12.81 15.43 4.21
CA ALA A 139 -14.09 14.88 4.65
C ALA A 139 -14.11 14.44 6.12
N TRP A 140 -12.98 14.03 6.66
CA TRP A 140 -12.81 13.55 8.05
C TRP A 140 -11.56 14.19 8.68
N PRO A 141 -11.58 15.50 8.99
CA PRO A 141 -10.44 16.18 9.61
C PRO A 141 -10.22 15.65 11.04
N GLU A 142 -9.04 15.10 11.29
CA GLU A 142 -8.62 14.55 12.58
C GLU A 142 -7.17 15.01 12.87
N LEU A 143 -6.89 15.39 14.12
CA LEU A 143 -5.58 15.91 14.52
C LEU A 143 -4.42 14.93 14.28
N GLU A 144 -4.65 13.64 14.55
CA GLU A 144 -3.64 12.62 14.27
C GLU A 144 -3.39 12.44 12.78
N LEU A 145 -4.43 12.47 11.94
CA LEU A 145 -4.29 12.43 10.49
C LEU A 145 -3.52 13.65 9.99
N GLU A 146 -3.84 14.83 10.49
CA GLU A 146 -3.16 16.09 10.13
C GLU A 146 -1.67 16.02 10.49
N ARG A 147 -1.34 15.56 11.71
CA ARG A 147 0.05 15.37 12.16
C ARG A 147 0.85 14.50 11.20
N TRP A 148 0.34 13.31 10.87
CA TRP A 148 1.02 12.38 9.98
C TRP A 148 1.09 12.89 8.54
N THR A 149 0.05 13.58 8.06
CA THR A 149 0.04 14.20 6.74
C THR A 149 1.10 15.31 6.63
N LEU A 150 1.27 16.14 7.67
CA LEU A 150 2.32 17.14 7.73
C LEU A 150 3.72 16.50 7.67
N LEU A 151 3.94 15.42 8.41
CA LEU A 151 5.21 14.69 8.38
C LEU A 151 5.51 14.13 6.98
N LEU A 152 4.51 13.58 6.30
CA LEU A 152 4.65 13.06 4.95
C LEU A 152 4.93 14.17 3.92
N THR A 153 4.29 15.33 4.04
CA THR A 153 4.51 16.47 3.12
C THR A 153 5.87 17.13 3.30
N GLN A 154 6.55 16.95 4.43
CA GLN A 154 7.91 17.40 4.64
C GLN A 154 8.96 16.49 3.97
N SER A 155 8.58 15.29 3.55
CA SER A 155 9.42 14.42 2.76
C SER A 155 9.39 14.87 1.29
N GLU A 156 10.52 14.78 0.59
CA GLU A 156 10.57 15.04 -0.87
C GLU A 156 9.94 13.88 -1.68
N ILE A 157 9.41 12.86 -0.99
CA ILE A 157 8.90 11.63 -1.59
C ILE A 157 7.38 11.64 -1.52
N THR A 158 6.75 11.42 -2.66
CA THR A 158 5.29 11.33 -2.75
C THR A 158 4.76 10.06 -2.11
N VAL A 159 3.67 10.19 -1.37
CA VAL A 159 3.05 9.07 -0.65
C VAL A 159 2.35 8.14 -1.60
N SER A 160 2.68 6.86 -1.54
CA SER A 160 1.99 5.80 -2.29
C SER A 160 0.62 5.47 -1.70
N TYR A 161 -0.32 4.98 -2.53
CA TYR A 161 -1.68 4.67 -2.11
C TYR A 161 -1.78 3.75 -0.87
N PRO A 162 -1.07 2.60 -0.78
CA PRO A 162 -1.14 1.74 0.40
C PRO A 162 -0.64 2.42 1.68
N VAL A 163 0.36 3.30 1.59
CA VAL A 163 0.83 4.08 2.73
C VAL A 163 -0.20 5.14 3.13
N ALA A 164 -0.82 5.81 2.17
CA ALA A 164 -1.89 6.77 2.42
C ALA A 164 -3.08 6.14 3.15
N VAL A 165 -3.51 4.96 2.71
CA VAL A 165 -4.57 4.16 3.38
C VAL A 165 -4.15 3.79 4.80
N ALA A 166 -2.90 3.35 4.98
CA ALA A 166 -2.38 2.96 6.29
C ALA A 166 -2.37 4.13 7.28
N VAL A 167 -1.95 5.31 6.82
CA VAL A 167 -1.95 6.53 7.64
C VAL A 167 -3.36 6.90 8.05
N ALA A 168 -4.33 6.90 7.14
CA ALA A 168 -5.71 7.24 7.46
C ALA A 168 -6.35 6.23 8.42
N THR A 169 -6.16 4.92 8.19
CA THR A 169 -6.71 3.86 9.04
C THR A 169 -6.07 3.86 10.42
N GLY A 170 -4.75 3.91 10.50
CA GLY A 170 -4.02 3.96 11.77
C GLY A 170 -4.34 5.20 12.61
N SER A 171 -4.45 6.38 11.97
CA SER A 171 -4.87 7.62 12.66
C SER A 171 -6.31 7.57 13.19
N SER A 172 -7.17 6.80 12.55
CA SER A 172 -8.59 6.64 12.95
C SER A 172 -8.82 5.44 13.88
N GLY A 173 -7.77 4.72 14.28
CA GLY A 173 -7.87 3.53 15.12
C GLY A 173 -8.53 2.31 14.44
N ILE A 174 -8.44 2.23 13.10
CA ILE A 174 -9.01 1.15 12.27
C ILE A 174 -7.93 0.13 11.94
#